data_018e09fac2e426302dfb36f088011a64
#
_entry.id   018e09fac2e426302dfb36f088011a64
#
_cell.length_a   1.000
_cell.length_b   1.000
_cell.length_c   1.000
_cell.angle_alpha   90.00
_cell.angle_beta   90.00
_cell.angle_gamma   90.00
#
_symmetry.space_group_name_H-M   'P 1'
#
loop_
_entity.id
_entity.type
_entity.pdbx_description
1 polymer ?
#
loop_
_entity_poly.entity_id
_entity_poly.type
_entity_poly.pdbx_seq_one_letter_code
_entity_poly.pdbx_strand_id
1 'polypeptide(L)'
;MDTIVEKLKEFGFNSYEAKVYIALLKKYPSTGYEVSQNADIPQSRAYDALKSLESESIVYSTKEKPQRYSPISPRELTQRFKRRVNSSIDFLEKKLPNVKEDYNEPIHSINGAETILDKIKEVIKNTKETLYMELWANDYKLLESVISDAYDRGIDIKIVGYDNFKSIYGLVYRHEGACLLYTSDAADDMQ
;
A
#
# COMPACT_ATOMS: atom_id res chain seq x y z
N MET A 1 -1.40 21.70 -3.57
CA MET A 1 0.07 21.63 -3.37
C MET A 1 0.41 20.69 -2.22
N ASP A 2 -0.37 20.71 -1.17
CA ASP A 2 -0.17 19.90 0.04
C ASP A 2 -0.18 18.39 -0.23
N THR A 3 -1.04 17.92 -1.14
CA THR A 3 -1.09 16.49 -1.51
C THR A 3 0.21 15.97 -2.13
N ILE A 4 0.90 16.78 -2.95
CA ILE A 4 2.18 16.37 -3.57
C ILE A 4 3.28 16.34 -2.51
N VAL A 5 3.31 17.31 -1.60
CA VAL A 5 4.26 17.36 -0.48
C VAL A 5 4.08 16.12 0.40
N GLU A 6 2.83 15.79 0.78
CA GLU A 6 2.56 14.60 1.60
C GLU A 6 3.00 13.29 0.88
N LYS A 7 2.76 13.17 -0.43
CA LYS A 7 3.22 12.01 -1.19
C LYS A 7 4.75 11.92 -1.28
N LEU A 8 5.46 13.03 -1.43
CA LEU A 8 6.92 13.02 -1.40
C LEU A 8 7.46 12.60 -0.02
N LYS A 9 6.78 12.98 1.07
CA LYS A 9 7.16 12.55 2.43
C LYS A 9 7.09 11.03 2.61
N GLU A 10 6.12 10.35 2.01
CA GLU A 10 6.04 8.88 2.02
C GLU A 10 7.30 8.22 1.40
N PHE A 11 8.01 8.93 0.53
CA PHE A 11 9.26 8.48 -0.09
C PHE A 11 10.53 9.00 0.59
N GLY A 12 10.38 9.62 1.78
CA GLY A 12 11.51 10.00 2.62
C GLY A 12 11.90 11.48 2.57
N PHE A 13 11.20 12.30 1.81
CA PHE A 13 11.41 13.75 1.86
C PHE A 13 10.91 14.33 3.18
N ASN A 14 11.63 15.27 3.76
CA ASN A 14 11.02 16.14 4.75
C ASN A 14 10.20 17.25 4.07
N SER A 15 9.41 18.00 4.86
CA SER A 15 8.52 19.03 4.33
C SER A 15 9.26 20.13 3.57
N TYR A 16 10.46 20.50 4.00
CA TYR A 16 11.27 21.55 3.34
C TYR A 16 11.89 21.03 2.05
N GLU A 17 12.39 19.82 2.03
CA GLU A 17 12.93 19.18 0.82
C GLU A 17 11.87 19.04 -0.28
N ALA A 18 10.67 18.61 0.08
CA ALA A 18 9.56 18.51 -0.85
C ALA A 18 9.18 19.87 -1.45
N LYS A 19 9.09 20.93 -0.61
CA LYS A 19 8.82 22.30 -1.06
C LYS A 19 9.93 22.82 -1.97
N VAL A 20 11.19 22.62 -1.61
CA VAL A 20 12.37 23.03 -2.40
C VAL A 20 12.38 22.33 -3.75
N TYR A 21 12.17 21.02 -3.79
CA TYR A 21 12.11 20.26 -5.04
C TYR A 21 11.00 20.77 -5.96
N ILE A 22 9.79 21.01 -5.43
CA ILE A 22 8.66 21.54 -6.18
C ILE A 22 8.94 22.96 -6.70
N ALA A 23 9.57 23.81 -5.88
CA ALA A 23 9.96 25.16 -6.28
C ALA A 23 10.96 25.15 -7.43
N LEU A 24 11.96 24.24 -7.36
CA LEU A 24 12.93 24.07 -8.44
C LEU A 24 12.28 23.54 -9.71
N LEU A 25 11.30 22.63 -9.64
CA LEU A 25 10.59 22.18 -10.84
C LEU A 25 9.84 23.29 -11.57
N LYS A 26 9.41 24.32 -10.83
CA LYS A 26 8.73 25.50 -11.43
C LYS A 26 9.71 26.45 -12.11
N LYS A 27 10.89 26.63 -11.50
CA LYS A 27 11.91 27.56 -12.00
C LYS A 27 13.30 27.04 -11.67
N TYR A 28 14.04 26.60 -12.69
CA TYR A 28 15.43 26.20 -12.60
C TYR A 28 16.22 26.64 -13.86
N PRO A 29 17.52 26.88 -13.77
CA PRO A 29 18.36 26.88 -12.56
C PRO A 29 18.08 28.11 -11.68
N SER A 30 18.03 27.95 -10.36
CA SER A 30 17.77 29.01 -9.39
C SER A 30 18.81 29.03 -8.28
N THR A 31 19.11 30.21 -7.74
CA THR A 31 19.95 30.38 -6.56
C THR A 31 19.23 29.92 -5.31
N GLY A 32 19.96 29.60 -4.22
CA GLY A 32 19.34 29.21 -2.95
C GLY A 32 18.39 30.27 -2.38
N TYR A 33 18.69 31.58 -2.62
CA TYR A 33 17.80 32.67 -2.26
C TYR A 33 16.50 32.65 -3.06
N GLU A 34 16.58 32.51 -4.39
CA GLU A 34 15.37 32.41 -5.25
C GLU A 34 14.53 31.20 -4.88
N VAL A 35 15.17 30.07 -4.55
CA VAL A 35 14.48 28.86 -4.09
C VAL A 35 13.73 29.12 -2.78
N SER A 36 14.35 29.80 -1.80
CA SER A 36 13.69 30.09 -0.53
C SER A 36 12.43 30.95 -0.73
N GLN A 37 12.49 31.94 -1.62
CA GLN A 37 11.34 32.78 -1.96
C GLN A 37 10.25 31.98 -2.69
N ASN A 38 10.62 31.17 -3.69
CA ASN A 38 9.67 30.39 -4.48
C ASN A 38 9.01 29.25 -3.68
N ALA A 39 9.70 28.74 -2.66
CA ALA A 39 9.20 27.68 -1.79
C ALA A 39 8.44 28.21 -0.57
N ASP A 40 8.47 29.53 -0.34
CA ASP A 40 7.91 30.18 0.84
C ASP A 40 8.43 29.56 2.15
N ILE A 41 9.77 29.53 2.30
CA ILE A 41 10.45 28.99 3.48
C ILE A 41 11.62 29.86 3.89
N PRO A 42 12.06 29.80 5.16
CA PRO A 42 13.25 30.51 5.61
C PRO A 42 14.49 30.13 4.81
N GLN A 43 15.33 31.09 4.50
CA GLN A 43 16.54 30.92 3.69
C GLN A 43 17.47 29.83 4.25
N SER A 44 17.68 29.80 5.58
CA SER A 44 18.51 28.75 6.21
C SER A 44 17.96 27.35 5.92
N ARG A 45 16.63 27.16 6.00
CA ARG A 45 15.97 25.90 5.71
C ARG A 45 16.07 25.50 4.23
N ALA A 46 16.02 26.48 3.34
CA ALA A 46 16.23 26.23 1.91
C ALA A 46 17.63 25.70 1.62
N TYR A 47 18.67 26.28 2.22
CA TYR A 47 20.04 25.79 2.04
C TYR A 47 20.26 24.41 2.68
N ASP A 48 19.70 24.15 3.87
CA ASP A 48 19.76 22.82 4.49
C ASP A 48 19.11 21.75 3.59
N ALA A 49 17.92 22.05 3.08
CA ALA A 49 17.21 21.16 2.18
C ALA A 49 17.94 20.96 0.83
N LEU A 50 18.49 22.03 0.24
CA LEU A 50 19.28 21.95 -0.99
C LEU A 50 20.52 21.06 -0.79
N LYS A 51 21.23 21.23 0.32
CA LYS A 51 22.39 20.39 0.66
C LYS A 51 22.01 18.92 0.84
N SER A 52 20.90 18.64 1.49
CA SER A 52 20.38 17.29 1.66
C SER A 52 20.01 16.66 0.31
N LEU A 53 19.23 17.37 -0.51
CA LEU A 53 18.82 16.88 -1.85
C LEU A 53 20.01 16.72 -2.81
N GLU A 54 21.05 17.55 -2.66
CA GLU A 54 22.29 17.43 -3.43
C GLU A 54 23.07 16.16 -3.01
N SER A 55 23.16 15.87 -1.72
CA SER A 55 23.80 14.65 -1.22
C SER A 55 23.12 13.37 -1.71
N GLU A 56 21.80 13.41 -1.93
CA GLU A 56 21.02 12.34 -2.53
C GLU A 56 21.00 12.36 -4.07
N SER A 57 21.73 13.33 -4.68
CA SER A 57 21.75 13.52 -6.14
C SER A 57 20.38 13.78 -6.77
N ILE A 58 19.44 14.33 -5.98
CA ILE A 58 18.11 14.76 -6.45
C ILE A 58 18.17 16.18 -7.01
N VAL A 59 19.13 16.95 -6.56
CA VAL A 59 19.45 18.31 -7.04
C VAL A 59 20.93 18.37 -7.40
N TYR A 60 21.25 19.08 -8.45
CA TYR A 60 22.61 19.38 -8.88
C TYR A 60 22.88 20.88 -8.73
N SER A 61 24.10 21.22 -8.36
CA SER A 61 24.52 22.61 -8.28
C SER A 61 25.61 22.94 -9.30
N THR A 62 25.68 24.21 -9.72
CA THR A 62 26.80 24.73 -10.53
C THR A 62 27.97 25.11 -9.63
N LYS A 63 29.19 25.08 -10.17
CA LYS A 63 30.40 25.58 -9.49
C LYS A 63 30.60 27.09 -9.62
N GLU A 64 29.73 27.74 -10.37
CA GLU A 64 29.77 29.19 -10.62
C GLU A 64 29.25 30.01 -9.43
N LYS A 65 29.63 31.26 -9.37
CA LYS A 65 29.10 32.23 -8.37
C LYS A 65 28.21 33.24 -9.08
N PRO A 66 26.96 33.43 -8.63
CA PRO A 66 26.28 32.70 -7.55
C PRO A 66 25.93 31.25 -7.94
N GLN A 67 26.08 30.34 -6.99
CA GLN A 67 25.72 28.93 -7.14
C GLN A 67 24.25 28.78 -7.50
N ARG A 68 23.94 27.97 -8.51
CA ARG A 68 22.58 27.70 -8.97
C ARG A 68 22.27 26.21 -8.90
N TYR A 69 21.01 25.90 -8.65
CA TYR A 69 20.52 24.56 -8.41
C TYR A 69 19.50 24.16 -9.48
N SER A 70 19.58 22.90 -9.90
CA SER A 70 18.66 22.28 -10.86
C SER A 70 18.21 20.91 -10.34
N PRO A 71 16.93 20.57 -10.39
CA PRO A 71 16.43 19.28 -9.93
C PRO A 71 16.58 18.22 -11.01
N ILE A 72 16.62 16.94 -10.62
CA ILE A 72 16.35 15.86 -11.57
C ILE A 72 14.88 15.93 -12.03
N SER A 73 14.60 15.33 -13.18
CA SER A 73 13.23 15.30 -13.69
C SER A 73 12.30 14.47 -12.80
N PRO A 74 10.97 14.77 -12.75
CA PRO A 74 10.02 13.95 -12.02
C PRO A 74 10.02 12.48 -12.46
N ARG A 75 10.24 12.23 -13.75
CA ARG A 75 10.35 10.88 -14.29
C ARG A 75 11.55 10.13 -13.72
N GLU A 76 12.69 10.79 -13.65
CA GLU A 76 13.89 10.20 -13.06
C GLU A 76 13.73 9.94 -11.56
N LEU A 77 13.15 10.88 -10.81
CA LEU A 77 12.87 10.72 -9.39
C LEU A 77 11.96 9.50 -9.14
N THR A 78 10.85 9.40 -9.85
CA THR A 78 9.91 8.27 -9.69
C THR A 78 10.53 6.93 -10.09
N GLN A 79 11.41 6.91 -11.10
CA GLN A 79 12.15 5.69 -11.44
C GLN A 79 13.15 5.29 -10.36
N ARG A 80 13.81 6.24 -9.70
CA ARG A 80 14.72 5.96 -8.56
C ARG A 80 13.93 5.38 -7.38
N PHE A 81 12.76 5.93 -7.08
CA PHE A 81 11.88 5.40 -6.03
C PHE A 81 11.44 3.97 -6.33
N LYS A 82 10.93 3.71 -7.55
CA LYS A 82 10.54 2.36 -7.97
C LYS A 82 11.68 1.36 -7.80
N ARG A 83 12.89 1.69 -8.26
CA ARG A 83 14.05 0.80 -8.13
C ARG A 83 14.40 0.52 -6.66
N ARG A 84 14.40 1.56 -5.80
CA ARG A 84 14.69 1.41 -4.36
C ARG A 84 13.67 0.52 -3.67
N VAL A 85 12.39 0.76 -3.89
CA VAL A 85 11.29 -0.04 -3.31
C VAL A 85 11.36 -1.48 -3.78
N ASN A 86 11.46 -1.72 -5.09
CA ASN A 86 11.54 -3.08 -5.63
C ASN A 86 12.76 -3.83 -5.11
N SER A 87 13.94 -3.19 -5.08
CA SER A 87 15.14 -3.81 -4.52
C SER A 87 14.99 -4.18 -3.04
N SER A 88 14.28 -3.35 -2.25
CA SER A 88 14.00 -3.65 -0.85
C SER A 88 13.02 -4.81 -0.72
N ILE A 89 11.96 -4.84 -1.54
CA ILE A 89 11.00 -5.94 -1.59
C ILE A 89 11.71 -7.24 -1.96
N ASP A 90 12.47 -7.27 -3.06
CA ASP A 90 13.22 -8.44 -3.52
C ASP A 90 14.17 -8.99 -2.44
N PHE A 91 14.80 -8.07 -1.69
CA PHE A 91 15.69 -8.44 -0.59
C PHE A 91 14.90 -9.09 0.56
N LEU A 92 13.78 -8.49 0.96
CA LEU A 92 12.94 -8.99 2.04
C LEU A 92 12.30 -10.33 1.67
N GLU A 93 11.78 -10.47 0.46
CA GLU A 93 11.21 -11.73 -0.04
C GLU A 93 12.21 -12.90 0.02
N LYS A 94 13.49 -12.61 -0.27
CA LYS A 94 14.55 -13.63 -0.22
C LYS A 94 15.05 -13.94 1.19
N LYS A 95 14.97 -12.98 2.11
CA LYS A 95 15.59 -13.10 3.43
C LYS A 95 14.61 -13.47 4.54
N LEU A 96 13.39 -12.91 4.51
CA LEU A 96 12.39 -13.16 5.55
C LEU A 96 12.00 -14.65 5.68
N PRO A 97 11.82 -15.44 4.58
CA PRO A 97 11.49 -16.86 4.72
C PRO A 97 12.58 -17.69 5.44
N ASN A 98 13.81 -17.16 5.53
CA ASN A 98 14.91 -17.84 6.21
C ASN A 98 15.04 -17.44 7.70
N VAL A 99 14.24 -16.49 8.15
CA VAL A 99 14.11 -16.15 9.57
C VAL A 99 13.15 -17.18 10.17
N LYS A 100 13.66 -18.37 10.52
CA LYS A 100 12.88 -19.39 11.21
C LYS A 100 12.69 -18.94 12.66
N GLU A 101 11.47 -18.63 13.04
CA GLU A 101 11.01 -18.77 14.39
C GLU A 101 10.29 -20.11 14.53
N ASP A 102 10.47 -20.81 15.66
CA ASP A 102 9.63 -21.96 16.03
C ASP A 102 8.20 -21.45 16.29
N TYR A 103 7.40 -21.36 15.23
CA TYR A 103 5.99 -21.06 15.37
C TYR A 103 5.26 -22.33 15.81
N ASN A 104 4.97 -22.41 17.11
CA ASN A 104 3.71 -22.99 17.54
C ASN A 104 2.63 -22.05 16.97
N GLU A 105 1.82 -22.50 16.03
CA GLU A 105 0.76 -21.69 15.44
C GLU A 105 -0.23 -21.24 16.53
N PRO A 106 -0.10 -20.04 17.12
CA PRO A 106 -1.12 -19.51 18.00
C PRO A 106 -2.33 -19.13 17.16
N ILE A 107 -3.52 -19.24 17.73
CA ILE A 107 -4.72 -18.69 17.12
C ILE A 107 -4.50 -17.19 16.97
N HIS A 108 -4.41 -16.71 15.71
CA HIS A 108 -4.23 -15.30 15.42
C HIS A 108 -5.59 -14.62 15.21
N SER A 109 -5.82 -13.53 15.94
CA SER A 109 -6.92 -12.61 15.63
C SER A 109 -6.42 -11.56 14.64
N ILE A 110 -7.06 -11.49 13.48
CA ILE A 110 -6.76 -10.46 12.48
C ILE A 110 -7.73 -9.30 12.68
N ASN A 111 -7.23 -8.09 12.86
CA ASN A 111 -8.03 -6.88 13.03
C ASN A 111 -7.91 -5.98 11.80
N GLY A 112 -9.02 -5.35 11.44
CA GLY A 112 -9.10 -4.43 10.30
C GLY A 112 -9.67 -5.10 9.04
N ALA A 113 -10.70 -4.46 8.47
CA ALA A 113 -11.44 -5.02 7.33
C ALA A 113 -10.54 -5.25 6.10
N GLU A 114 -9.62 -4.34 5.82
CA GLU A 114 -8.68 -4.44 4.70
C GLU A 114 -7.71 -5.61 4.89
N THR A 115 -7.13 -5.75 6.09
CA THR A 115 -6.20 -6.84 6.42
C THR A 115 -6.88 -8.20 6.36
N ILE A 116 -8.14 -8.29 6.82
CA ILE A 116 -8.94 -9.53 6.75
C ILE A 116 -9.20 -9.87 5.28
N LEU A 117 -9.61 -8.89 4.46
CA LEU A 117 -9.88 -9.09 3.04
C LEU A 117 -8.63 -9.56 2.28
N ASP A 118 -7.48 -8.97 2.56
CA ASP A 118 -6.21 -9.37 1.94
C ASP A 118 -5.82 -10.79 2.33
N LYS A 119 -6.04 -11.18 3.59
CA LYS A 119 -5.79 -12.56 4.04
C LYS A 119 -6.73 -13.56 3.39
N ILE A 120 -8.00 -13.22 3.23
CA ILE A 120 -8.96 -14.07 2.50
C ILE A 120 -8.52 -14.25 1.05
N LYS A 121 -8.11 -13.17 0.36
CA LYS A 121 -7.60 -13.24 -1.01
C LYS A 121 -6.35 -14.10 -1.11
N GLU A 122 -5.45 -14.01 -0.14
CA GLU A 122 -4.25 -14.85 -0.07
C GLU A 122 -4.61 -16.35 0.06
N VAL A 123 -5.54 -16.69 0.95
CA VAL A 123 -6.02 -18.07 1.14
C VAL A 123 -6.62 -18.62 -0.16
N ILE A 124 -7.50 -17.84 -0.83
CA ILE A 124 -8.10 -18.25 -2.11
C ILE A 124 -7.04 -18.48 -3.18
N LYS A 125 -6.05 -17.59 -3.30
CA LYS A 125 -4.96 -17.70 -4.28
C LYS A 125 -4.09 -18.93 -4.04
N ASN A 126 -3.86 -19.30 -2.78
CA ASN A 126 -2.99 -20.42 -2.41
C ASN A 126 -3.71 -21.76 -2.36
N THR A 127 -5.04 -21.81 -2.46
CA THR A 127 -5.84 -23.04 -2.49
C THR A 127 -5.47 -23.87 -3.74
N LYS A 128 -5.26 -25.16 -3.53
CA LYS A 128 -4.81 -26.11 -4.58
C LYS A 128 -5.88 -27.10 -5.03
N GLU A 129 -6.83 -27.45 -4.18
CA GLU A 129 -7.80 -28.52 -4.44
C GLU A 129 -9.24 -28.06 -4.28
N THR A 130 -9.66 -27.74 -3.06
CA THR A 130 -11.06 -27.41 -2.75
C THR A 130 -11.15 -26.13 -1.93
N LEU A 131 -12.15 -25.31 -2.24
CA LEU A 131 -12.44 -24.06 -1.57
C LEU A 131 -13.89 -24.07 -1.06
N TYR A 132 -14.06 -24.05 0.26
CA TYR A 132 -15.36 -23.90 0.92
C TYR A 132 -15.48 -22.51 1.49
N MET A 133 -16.56 -21.82 1.20
CA MET A 133 -16.80 -20.44 1.66
C MET A 133 -18.23 -20.22 2.09
N GLU A 134 -18.41 -19.37 3.09
CA GLU A 134 -19.71 -18.77 3.45
C GLU A 134 -19.62 -17.27 3.20
N LEU A 135 -20.50 -16.74 2.36
CA LEU A 135 -20.38 -15.35 1.90
C LEU A 135 -21.75 -14.66 1.81
N TRP A 136 -21.75 -13.38 2.20
CA TRP A 136 -22.82 -12.45 1.88
C TRP A 136 -22.65 -11.89 0.46
N ALA A 137 -23.73 -11.52 -0.19
CA ALA A 137 -23.70 -11.01 -1.56
C ALA A 137 -22.79 -9.76 -1.75
N ASN A 138 -22.64 -8.93 -0.71
CA ASN A 138 -21.75 -7.76 -0.76
C ASN A 138 -20.28 -8.13 -0.66
N ASP A 139 -19.93 -9.11 0.19
CA ASP A 139 -18.54 -9.57 0.36
C ASP A 139 -18.05 -10.32 -0.87
N TYR A 140 -18.96 -11.08 -1.51
CA TYR A 140 -18.64 -11.76 -2.77
C TYR A 140 -18.10 -10.80 -3.84
N LYS A 141 -18.67 -9.60 -3.98
CA LYS A 141 -18.22 -8.60 -4.96
C LYS A 141 -16.76 -8.21 -4.77
N LEU A 142 -16.27 -8.22 -3.53
CA LEU A 142 -14.89 -7.87 -3.19
C LEU A 142 -13.90 -9.01 -3.49
N LEU A 143 -14.43 -10.23 -3.63
CA LEU A 143 -13.66 -11.47 -3.84
C LEU A 143 -13.86 -12.08 -5.22
N GLU A 144 -14.80 -11.59 -6.03
CA GLU A 144 -15.22 -12.20 -7.29
C GLU A 144 -14.05 -12.48 -8.24
N SER A 145 -13.12 -11.53 -8.36
CA SER A 145 -11.94 -11.70 -9.23
C SER A 145 -11.05 -12.87 -8.81
N VAL A 146 -10.76 -13.00 -7.51
CA VAL A 146 -9.89 -14.08 -7.02
C VAL A 146 -10.60 -15.43 -7.00
N ILE A 147 -11.94 -15.43 -6.88
CA ILE A 147 -12.78 -16.63 -7.01
C ILE A 147 -12.81 -17.09 -8.47
N SER A 148 -12.96 -16.18 -9.43
CA SER A 148 -12.85 -16.46 -10.87
C SER A 148 -11.49 -17.08 -11.20
N ASP A 149 -10.40 -16.48 -10.74
CA ASP A 149 -9.05 -16.99 -10.95
C ASP A 149 -8.87 -18.42 -10.35
N ALA A 150 -9.48 -18.68 -9.19
CA ALA A 150 -9.44 -20.00 -8.57
C ALA A 150 -10.25 -21.02 -9.39
N TYR A 151 -11.41 -20.64 -9.91
CA TYR A 151 -12.22 -21.46 -10.80
C TYR A 151 -11.47 -21.83 -12.08
N ASP A 152 -10.80 -20.87 -12.70
CA ASP A 152 -10.00 -21.06 -13.91
C ASP A 152 -8.79 -21.98 -13.67
N ARG A 153 -8.26 -22.04 -12.45
CA ARG A 153 -7.24 -23.01 -12.03
C ARG A 153 -7.79 -24.42 -11.81
N GLY A 154 -9.11 -24.64 -11.91
CA GLY A 154 -9.74 -25.95 -11.72
C GLY A 154 -9.99 -26.31 -10.25
N ILE A 155 -10.02 -25.33 -9.34
CA ILE A 155 -10.34 -25.55 -7.93
C ILE A 155 -11.82 -25.93 -7.78
N ASP A 156 -12.12 -26.96 -6.98
CA ASP A 156 -13.50 -27.33 -6.61
C ASP A 156 -14.05 -26.33 -5.62
N ILE A 157 -14.93 -25.42 -6.09
CA ILE A 157 -15.46 -24.31 -5.29
C ILE A 157 -16.88 -24.60 -4.84
N LYS A 158 -17.13 -24.51 -3.53
CA LYS A 158 -18.45 -24.64 -2.91
C LYS A 158 -18.74 -23.44 -2.03
N ILE A 159 -19.84 -22.74 -2.31
CA ILE A 159 -20.21 -21.50 -1.64
C ILE A 159 -21.56 -21.65 -0.98
N VAL A 160 -21.65 -21.35 0.31
CA VAL A 160 -22.91 -21.07 1.00
C VAL A 160 -23.16 -19.58 0.92
N GLY A 161 -24.18 -19.19 0.18
CA GLY A 161 -24.50 -17.78 -0.05
C GLY A 161 -25.71 -17.32 0.75
N TYR A 162 -25.60 -16.15 1.38
CA TYR A 162 -26.67 -15.49 2.12
C TYR A 162 -27.28 -14.35 1.31
N ASP A 163 -28.52 -14.02 1.58
CA ASP A 163 -29.33 -13.06 0.84
C ASP A 163 -29.59 -13.49 -0.62
N ASN A 164 -29.67 -12.51 -1.53
CA ASN A 164 -29.83 -12.75 -2.97
C ASN A 164 -28.50 -13.13 -3.65
N PHE A 165 -27.75 -14.04 -3.02
CA PHE A 165 -26.45 -14.46 -3.51
C PHE A 165 -26.55 -15.16 -4.87
N LYS A 166 -25.65 -14.76 -5.79
CA LYS A 166 -25.50 -15.40 -7.11
C LYS A 166 -24.03 -15.48 -7.45
N SER A 167 -23.58 -16.64 -7.89
CA SER A 167 -22.25 -16.83 -8.49
C SER A 167 -22.37 -17.80 -9.66
N ILE A 168 -21.54 -17.59 -10.66
CA ILE A 168 -21.35 -18.51 -11.79
C ILE A 168 -20.16 -19.45 -11.57
N TYR A 169 -19.38 -19.21 -10.51
CA TYR A 169 -18.18 -19.97 -10.18
C TYR A 169 -18.48 -20.96 -9.06
N GLY A 170 -18.37 -22.25 -9.37
CA GLY A 170 -18.55 -23.33 -8.41
C GLY A 170 -20.00 -23.69 -8.09
N LEU A 171 -20.16 -24.54 -7.07
CA LEU A 171 -21.47 -25.00 -6.60
C LEU A 171 -21.98 -24.08 -5.50
N VAL A 172 -23.16 -23.50 -5.70
CA VAL A 172 -23.75 -22.54 -4.76
C VAL A 172 -24.93 -23.18 -4.02
N TYR A 173 -24.82 -23.18 -2.70
CA TYR A 173 -25.92 -23.50 -1.76
C TYR A 173 -26.49 -22.21 -1.21
N ARG A 174 -27.80 -22.01 -1.31
CA ARG A 174 -28.46 -20.84 -0.74
C ARG A 174 -28.94 -21.16 0.67
N HIS A 175 -28.56 -20.34 1.62
CA HIS A 175 -29.09 -20.41 2.96
C HIS A 175 -30.31 -19.48 3.05
N GLU A 176 -31.50 -20.06 3.25
CA GLU A 176 -32.73 -19.32 3.48
C GLU A 176 -32.82 -18.98 4.97
N GLY A 177 -32.62 -17.73 5.29
CA GLY A 177 -32.76 -17.21 6.64
C GLY A 177 -31.49 -16.58 7.18
N ALA A 178 -31.57 -15.30 7.51
CA ALA A 178 -30.56 -14.64 8.30
C ALA A 178 -30.55 -15.30 9.70
N CYS A 179 -29.60 -16.19 9.92
CA CYS A 179 -29.31 -16.60 11.30
C CYS A 179 -28.57 -15.45 12.00
N LEU A 180 -29.32 -14.39 12.31
CA LEU A 180 -28.85 -13.24 13.07
C LEU A 180 -28.91 -13.47 14.59
N LEU A 181 -29.10 -14.70 15.04
CA LEU A 181 -29.38 -14.96 16.44
C LEU A 181 -28.42 -15.98 17.05
N TYR A 182 -27.14 -15.65 17.09
CA TYR A 182 -26.21 -16.34 17.98
C TYR A 182 -25.27 -15.38 18.68
N THR A 183 -25.77 -14.31 19.29
CA THR A 183 -24.85 -13.45 20.04
C THR A 183 -25.42 -12.79 21.29
N SER A 184 -26.67 -12.99 21.69
CA SER A 184 -27.11 -12.26 22.88
C SER A 184 -27.81 -13.04 23.97
N ASP A 185 -28.38 -14.21 23.69
CA ASP A 185 -29.30 -14.81 24.67
C ASP A 185 -28.81 -16.10 25.36
N ALA A 186 -27.62 -16.58 25.07
CA ALA A 186 -27.05 -17.75 25.75
C ALA A 186 -26.41 -17.44 27.12
N ALA A 187 -26.31 -16.18 27.51
CA ALA A 187 -25.71 -15.78 28.80
C ALA A 187 -26.71 -15.57 29.94
N ASP A 188 -28.01 -15.48 29.64
CA ASP A 188 -29.02 -15.17 30.67
C ASP A 188 -29.77 -16.40 31.23
N ASP A 189 -29.57 -17.58 30.64
CA ASP A 189 -30.26 -18.81 31.12
C ASP A 189 -29.42 -19.66 32.08
N MET A 190 -28.35 -19.13 32.65
CA MET A 190 -27.59 -19.77 33.73
C MET A 190 -27.56 -18.90 34.99
N GLN A 191 -28.72 -18.68 35.60
CA GLN A 191 -28.82 -18.34 37.02
C GLN A 191 -29.74 -19.33 37.72
#